data_306ac01adeaa95733ec2c1721162d055
#
_entry.id   306ac01adeaa95733ec2c1721162d055
#
_cell.length_a   1.000
_cell.length_b   1.000
_cell.length_c   1.000
_cell.angle_alpha   90.00
_cell.angle_beta   90.00
_cell.angle_gamma   90.00
#
_symmetry.space_group_name_H-M   'P 1'
#
loop_
_entity.id
_entity.type
_entity.pdbx_description
1 polymer ?
#
loop_
_entity_poly.entity_id
_entity_poly.type
_entity_poly.pdbx_seq_one_letter_code
_entity_poly.pdbx_strand_id
1 'polypeptide(L)'
;MKQHTAPRRIGRAAAVQRGLALVEFALMLPVMVLLVFGAITFTVALYNKSILTNASRQAVRAWVVTKPVMTHSSVQQVASGLCQNQLISFGAGSPTCVPLATGPDTPVSGDVLTVSVTMSFTGLYIFKDMQINSQTSMKFE
;
A
#
# COMPACT_ATOMS: atom_id res chain seq x y z
N MET A 1 -32.80 -30.20 -67.57
CA MET A 1 -31.68 -29.48 -66.93
C MET A 1 -31.94 -29.52 -65.39
N LYS A 2 -31.18 -30.35 -64.64
CA LYS A 2 -31.21 -30.42 -63.19
C LYS A 2 -30.01 -29.61 -62.66
N GLN A 3 -30.26 -28.50 -61.98
CA GLN A 3 -29.23 -27.73 -61.27
C GLN A 3 -28.92 -28.42 -59.93
N HIS A 4 -27.71 -28.90 -59.83
CA HIS A 4 -27.13 -29.39 -58.54
C HIS A 4 -26.66 -28.18 -57.75
N THR A 5 -27.42 -27.79 -56.75
CA THR A 5 -27.03 -26.82 -55.75
C THR A 5 -26.11 -27.51 -54.72
N ALA A 6 -24.82 -27.20 -54.73
CA ALA A 6 -23.83 -27.67 -53.77
C ALA A 6 -24.10 -27.08 -52.37
N PRO A 7 -24.04 -27.88 -51.28
CA PRO A 7 -24.23 -27.36 -49.95
C PRO A 7 -23.07 -26.48 -49.52
N ARG A 8 -23.37 -25.25 -49.11
CA ARG A 8 -22.45 -24.26 -48.56
C ARG A 8 -21.85 -24.77 -47.26
N ARG A 9 -20.61 -25.11 -47.25
CA ARG A 9 -19.79 -25.49 -46.04
C ARG A 9 -19.36 -24.22 -45.27
N ILE A 10 -20.27 -23.49 -44.67
CA ILE A 10 -19.97 -22.25 -43.94
C ILE A 10 -19.75 -22.48 -42.43
N GLY A 11 -20.08 -23.66 -41.89
CA GLY A 11 -20.17 -23.85 -40.42
C GLY A 11 -18.85 -24.16 -39.67
N ARG A 12 -17.81 -24.68 -40.35
CA ARG A 12 -16.59 -25.16 -39.64
C ARG A 12 -15.55 -24.06 -39.37
N ALA A 13 -15.40 -23.11 -40.25
CA ALA A 13 -14.43 -22.02 -40.08
C ALA A 13 -14.78 -21.08 -38.91
N ALA A 14 -16.06 -20.77 -38.73
CA ALA A 14 -16.53 -19.91 -37.63
C ALA A 14 -16.40 -20.57 -36.23
N ALA A 15 -16.51 -21.89 -36.14
CA ALA A 15 -16.36 -22.61 -34.88
C ALA A 15 -14.87 -22.69 -34.44
N VAL A 16 -13.94 -22.86 -35.38
CA VAL A 16 -12.49 -22.87 -35.13
C VAL A 16 -11.99 -21.50 -34.72
N GLN A 17 -12.48 -20.43 -35.34
CA GLN A 17 -12.10 -19.05 -34.97
C GLN A 17 -12.57 -18.66 -33.56
N ARG A 18 -13.77 -19.11 -33.16
CA ARG A 18 -14.26 -18.87 -31.77
C ARG A 18 -13.44 -19.62 -30.73
N GLY A 19 -12.95 -20.81 -31.03
CA GLY A 19 -12.09 -21.58 -30.14
C GLY A 19 -10.70 -20.93 -29.94
N LEU A 20 -10.12 -20.39 -31.03
CA LEU A 20 -8.84 -19.71 -30.97
C LEU A 20 -8.88 -18.43 -30.12
N ALA A 21 -9.90 -17.58 -30.31
CA ALA A 21 -10.11 -16.37 -29.52
C ALA A 21 -10.30 -16.68 -28.03
N LEU A 22 -10.93 -17.81 -27.68
CA LEU A 22 -11.15 -18.21 -26.30
C LEU A 22 -9.83 -18.64 -25.61
N VAL A 23 -8.94 -19.31 -26.35
CA VAL A 23 -7.59 -19.68 -25.88
C VAL A 23 -6.73 -18.43 -25.70
N GLU A 24 -6.77 -17.47 -26.62
CA GLU A 24 -6.06 -16.20 -26.51
C GLU A 24 -6.50 -15.41 -25.29
N PHE A 25 -7.82 -15.30 -25.08
CA PHE A 25 -8.38 -14.67 -23.90
C PHE A 25 -7.96 -15.38 -22.60
N ALA A 26 -7.98 -16.71 -22.57
CA ALA A 26 -7.57 -17.49 -21.41
C ALA A 26 -6.09 -17.29 -21.05
N LEU A 27 -5.22 -17.04 -22.03
CA LEU A 27 -3.81 -16.69 -21.79
C LEU A 27 -3.61 -15.26 -21.30
N MET A 28 -4.42 -14.31 -21.79
CA MET A 28 -4.35 -12.91 -21.39
C MET A 28 -4.97 -12.66 -20.00
N LEU A 29 -5.96 -13.45 -19.58
CA LEU A 29 -6.71 -13.27 -18.34
C LEU A 29 -5.80 -13.28 -17.10
N PRO A 30 -4.84 -14.22 -16.90
CA PRO A 30 -3.95 -14.21 -15.74
C PRO A 30 -3.11 -12.93 -15.66
N VAL A 31 -2.65 -12.43 -16.81
CA VAL A 31 -1.85 -11.18 -16.88
C VAL A 31 -2.70 -9.98 -16.49
N MET A 32 -3.94 -9.89 -17.00
CA MET A 32 -4.87 -8.82 -16.63
C MET A 32 -5.20 -8.84 -15.14
N VAL A 33 -5.45 -10.03 -14.57
CA VAL A 33 -5.74 -10.19 -13.14
C VAL A 33 -4.55 -9.72 -12.30
N LEU A 34 -3.33 -10.10 -12.68
CA LEU A 34 -2.11 -9.68 -12.00
C LEU A 34 -1.91 -8.17 -12.05
N LEU A 35 -2.15 -7.53 -13.20
CA LEU A 35 -2.07 -6.07 -13.34
C LEU A 35 -3.10 -5.35 -12.46
N VAL A 36 -4.34 -5.81 -12.45
CA VAL A 36 -5.41 -5.20 -11.62
C VAL A 36 -5.09 -5.32 -10.14
N PHE A 37 -4.75 -6.51 -9.66
CA PHE A 37 -4.42 -6.69 -8.25
C PHE A 37 -3.11 -5.99 -7.85
N GLY A 38 -2.14 -5.91 -8.75
CA GLY A 38 -0.92 -5.14 -8.57
C GLY A 38 -1.22 -3.64 -8.39
N ALA A 39 -2.06 -3.07 -9.23
CA ALA A 39 -2.47 -1.66 -9.14
C ALA A 39 -3.21 -1.37 -7.83
N ILE A 40 -4.14 -2.24 -7.41
CA ILE A 40 -4.88 -2.12 -6.14
C ILE A 40 -3.89 -2.17 -4.97
N THR A 41 -3.01 -3.16 -4.93
CA THR A 41 -2.02 -3.31 -3.85
C THR A 41 -1.10 -2.09 -3.75
N PHE A 42 -0.63 -1.57 -4.88
CA PHE A 42 0.21 -0.39 -4.94
C PHE A 42 -0.51 0.87 -4.42
N THR A 43 -1.77 1.08 -4.82
CA THR A 43 -2.58 2.21 -4.36
C THR A 43 -2.76 2.19 -2.84
N VAL A 44 -3.07 1.02 -2.26
CA VAL A 44 -3.21 0.87 -0.81
C VAL A 44 -1.87 1.08 -0.10
N ALA A 45 -0.76 0.62 -0.65
CA ALA A 45 0.57 0.87 -0.09
C ALA A 45 0.91 2.37 -0.06
N LEU A 46 0.61 3.12 -1.12
CA LEU A 46 0.78 4.58 -1.16
C LEU A 46 -0.12 5.31 -0.16
N TYR A 47 -1.37 4.87 -0.02
CA TYR A 47 -2.30 5.39 0.97
C TYR A 47 -1.74 5.22 2.39
N ASN A 48 -1.32 4.02 2.76
CA ASN A 48 -0.69 3.75 4.06
C ASN A 48 0.58 4.60 4.27
N LYS A 49 1.41 4.74 3.24
CA LYS A 49 2.59 5.61 3.29
C LYS A 49 2.24 7.06 3.61
N SER A 50 1.15 7.57 3.04
CA SER A 50 0.66 8.92 3.33
C SER A 50 0.25 9.07 4.80
N ILE A 51 -0.48 8.08 5.35
CA ILE A 51 -0.88 8.08 6.77
C ILE A 51 0.35 8.08 7.68
N LEU A 52 1.32 7.19 7.45
CA LEU A 52 2.55 7.13 8.24
C LEU A 52 3.35 8.44 8.16
N THR A 53 3.38 9.07 6.99
CA THR A 53 4.07 10.36 6.81
C THR A 53 3.37 11.47 7.60
N ASN A 54 2.05 11.52 7.58
CA ASN A 54 1.29 12.48 8.37
C ASN A 54 1.48 12.24 9.87
N ALA A 55 1.43 11.00 10.32
CA ALA A 55 1.63 10.63 11.72
C ALA A 55 3.04 11.03 12.21
N SER A 56 4.11 10.73 11.45
CA SER A 56 5.47 11.10 11.80
C SER A 56 5.67 12.62 11.87
N ARG A 57 5.10 13.37 10.92
CA ARG A 57 5.19 14.85 10.91
C ARG A 57 4.44 15.49 12.08
N GLN A 58 3.24 15.03 12.37
CA GLN A 58 2.45 15.58 13.49
C GLN A 58 3.08 15.22 14.83
N ALA A 59 3.60 14.00 14.98
CA ALA A 59 4.24 13.58 16.22
C ALA A 59 5.52 14.36 16.51
N VAL A 60 6.42 14.55 15.51
CA VAL A 60 7.63 15.33 15.70
C VAL A 60 7.31 16.81 15.95
N ARG A 61 6.30 17.35 15.27
CA ARG A 61 5.84 18.72 15.53
C ARG A 61 5.30 18.89 16.95
N ALA A 62 4.48 17.94 17.43
CA ALA A 62 4.00 17.95 18.80
C ALA A 62 5.16 17.93 19.80
N TRP A 63 6.18 17.12 19.53
CA TRP A 63 7.38 17.03 20.36
C TRP A 63 8.12 18.37 20.49
N VAL A 64 8.32 19.06 19.36
CA VAL A 64 9.04 20.35 19.32
C VAL A 64 8.25 21.48 20.00
N VAL A 65 6.94 21.51 19.85
CA VAL A 65 6.09 22.66 20.26
C VAL A 65 5.58 22.53 21.70
N THR A 66 5.39 21.31 22.20
CA THR A 66 4.75 21.12 23.53
C THR A 66 5.73 21.42 24.66
N LYS A 67 5.29 22.23 25.61
CA LYS A 67 6.04 22.53 26.86
C LYS A 67 5.20 22.11 28.09
N PRO A 68 5.73 21.33 29.05
CA PRO A 68 7.10 20.77 29.06
C PRO A 68 7.32 19.79 27.90
N VAL A 69 8.60 19.58 27.56
CA VAL A 69 8.98 18.66 26.45
C VAL A 69 8.40 17.27 26.67
N MET A 70 7.82 16.70 25.63
CA MET A 70 7.21 15.36 25.70
C MET A 70 8.28 14.28 25.81
N THR A 71 7.97 13.24 26.56
CA THR A 71 8.81 12.03 26.61
C THR A 71 8.70 11.23 25.33
N HIS A 72 9.70 10.40 25.02
CA HIS A 72 9.67 9.50 23.84
C HIS A 72 8.39 8.67 23.78
N SER A 73 7.95 8.12 24.94
CA SER A 73 6.71 7.32 25.01
C SER A 73 5.46 8.12 24.68
N SER A 74 5.37 9.38 25.13
CA SER A 74 4.24 10.25 24.82
C SER A 74 4.19 10.59 23.32
N VAL A 75 5.34 10.87 22.70
CA VAL A 75 5.44 11.11 21.26
C VAL A 75 5.05 9.88 20.45
N GLN A 76 5.48 8.69 20.90
CA GLN A 76 5.09 7.43 20.28
C GLN A 76 3.58 7.18 20.39
N GLN A 77 2.95 7.51 21.52
CA GLN A 77 1.50 7.44 21.68
C GLN A 77 0.75 8.39 20.73
N VAL A 78 1.24 9.61 20.55
CA VAL A 78 0.67 10.54 19.57
C VAL A 78 0.76 9.96 18.17
N ALA A 79 1.93 9.47 17.77
CA ALA A 79 2.13 8.87 16.46
C ALA A 79 1.23 7.64 16.25
N SER A 80 1.14 6.73 17.24
CA SER A 80 0.28 5.54 17.14
C SER A 80 -1.20 5.91 17.07
N GLY A 81 -1.66 6.88 17.85
CA GLY A 81 -3.04 7.36 17.82
C GLY A 81 -3.46 7.95 16.45
N LEU A 82 -2.50 8.52 15.71
CA LEU A 82 -2.74 9.09 14.39
C LEU A 82 -2.76 8.04 13.26
N CYS A 83 -2.09 6.91 13.44
CA CYS A 83 -2.04 5.86 12.42
C CYS A 83 -2.92 4.65 12.72
N GLN A 84 -3.19 4.32 13.98
CA GLN A 84 -4.11 3.23 14.34
C GLN A 84 -5.50 3.49 13.76
N ASN A 85 -6.16 2.43 13.30
CA ASN A 85 -7.50 2.45 12.71
C ASN A 85 -7.62 3.10 11.32
N GLN A 86 -6.55 3.66 10.76
CA GLN A 86 -6.56 4.24 9.41
C GLN A 86 -5.80 3.38 8.40
N LEU A 87 -5.00 2.43 8.87
CA LEU A 87 -4.19 1.56 8.02
C LEU A 87 -5.03 0.46 7.40
N ILE A 88 -4.71 0.11 6.15
CA ILE A 88 -5.36 -0.95 5.39
C ILE A 88 -4.33 -2.01 5.04
N SER A 89 -4.67 -3.28 5.30
CA SER A 89 -3.88 -4.45 4.90
C SER A 89 -4.83 -5.56 4.43
N PHE A 90 -4.37 -6.38 3.51
CA PHE A 90 -5.13 -7.52 3.00
C PHE A 90 -4.83 -8.83 3.77
N GLY A 91 -3.93 -8.79 4.75
CA GLY A 91 -3.62 -9.93 5.61
C GLY A 91 -4.65 -10.18 6.70
N ALA A 92 -4.54 -11.33 7.35
CA ALA A 92 -5.31 -11.65 8.54
C ALA A 92 -4.78 -10.84 9.73
N GLY A 93 -5.62 -10.01 10.33
CA GLY A 93 -5.31 -9.17 11.48
C GLY A 93 -5.35 -7.67 11.17
N SER A 94 -5.51 -6.89 12.22
CA SER A 94 -5.49 -5.42 12.10
C SER A 94 -4.05 -4.95 11.91
N PRO A 95 -3.78 -4.13 10.89
CA PRO A 95 -2.46 -3.56 10.70
C PRO A 95 -2.11 -2.64 11.86
N THR A 96 -0.90 -2.76 12.37
CA THR A 96 -0.39 -1.94 13.46
C THR A 96 0.77 -1.09 12.98
N CYS A 97 0.84 0.15 13.44
CA CYS A 97 2.00 0.99 13.25
C CYS A 97 2.90 0.95 14.50
N VAL A 98 4.20 0.93 14.25
CA VAL A 98 5.23 0.93 15.28
C VAL A 98 6.01 2.24 15.16
N PRO A 99 5.67 3.25 15.98
CA PRO A 99 6.43 4.49 16.03
C PRO A 99 7.70 4.33 16.86
N LEU A 100 8.78 4.97 16.43
CA LEU A 100 10.04 5.08 17.14
C LEU A 100 10.45 6.57 17.17
N ALA A 101 10.57 7.12 18.36
CA ALA A 101 11.10 8.46 18.57
C ALA A 101 12.59 8.37 18.92
N THR A 102 13.41 9.18 18.29
CA THR A 102 14.86 9.23 18.48
C THR A 102 15.31 10.68 18.64
N GLY A 103 16.03 10.97 19.70
CA GLY A 103 16.55 12.30 20.05
C GLY A 103 16.95 12.35 21.53
N PRO A 104 17.51 13.43 22.02
CA PRO A 104 17.82 13.61 23.44
C PRO A 104 16.53 13.75 24.27
N ASP A 105 16.54 13.24 25.51
CA ASP A 105 15.42 13.33 26.44
C ASP A 105 15.13 14.78 26.90
N THR A 106 16.19 15.59 26.92
CA THR A 106 16.14 17.02 27.23
C THR A 106 16.75 17.79 26.06
N PRO A 107 15.97 18.00 24.97
CA PRO A 107 16.50 18.68 23.80
C PRO A 107 16.83 20.15 24.11
N VAL A 108 17.96 20.61 23.56
CA VAL A 108 18.36 22.01 23.54
C VAL A 108 18.23 22.59 22.14
N SER A 109 18.19 23.93 22.06
CA SER A 109 18.10 24.59 20.75
C SER A 109 19.22 24.10 19.82
N GLY A 110 18.83 23.62 18.67
CA GLY A 110 19.73 23.06 17.68
C GLY A 110 19.68 21.53 17.55
N ASP A 111 19.15 20.82 18.53
CA ASP A 111 19.03 19.36 18.48
C ASP A 111 18.06 18.91 17.40
N VAL A 112 18.34 17.73 16.84
CA VAL A 112 17.47 17.11 15.83
C VAL A 112 16.64 16.01 16.47
N LEU A 113 15.33 16.20 16.43
CA LEU A 113 14.35 15.20 16.87
C LEU A 113 13.80 14.47 15.66
N THR A 114 13.78 13.13 15.74
CA THR A 114 13.37 12.28 14.64
C THR A 114 12.27 11.31 15.10
N VAL A 115 11.19 11.24 14.33
CA VAL A 115 10.14 10.24 14.53
C VAL A 115 10.03 9.39 13.27
N SER A 116 10.24 8.09 13.42
CA SER A 116 10.02 7.09 12.38
C SER A 116 8.79 6.25 12.73
N VAL A 117 7.97 5.96 11.74
CA VAL A 117 6.79 5.10 11.91
C VAL A 117 6.86 4.01 10.86
N THR A 118 6.78 2.77 11.30
CA THR A 118 6.84 1.58 10.44
C THR A 118 5.57 0.76 10.57
N MET A 119 5.20 0.07 9.50
CA MET A 119 4.14 -0.94 9.52
C MET A 119 4.50 -2.12 8.63
N SER A 120 4.02 -3.30 8.99
CA SER A 120 4.00 -4.47 8.11
C SER A 120 2.75 -4.43 7.25
N PHE A 121 2.93 -4.49 5.95
CA PHE A 121 1.87 -4.48 4.96
C PHE A 121 1.81 -5.80 4.21
N THR A 122 0.65 -6.43 4.19
CA THR A 122 0.38 -7.60 3.37
C THR A 122 -0.51 -7.18 2.21
N GLY A 123 0.00 -7.28 1.01
CA GLY A 123 -0.72 -7.03 -0.22
C GLY A 123 -1.46 -8.26 -0.72
N LEU A 124 -2.08 -8.14 -1.88
CA LEU A 124 -2.81 -9.23 -2.52
C LEU A 124 -1.85 -10.18 -3.26
N TYR A 125 -2.13 -11.48 -3.19
CA TYR A 125 -1.50 -12.56 -3.93
C TYR A 125 -0.01 -12.78 -3.60
N ILE A 126 0.89 -12.12 -4.33
CA ILE A 126 2.35 -12.32 -4.24
C ILE A 126 3.05 -11.26 -3.39
N PHE A 127 2.37 -10.18 -3.03
CA PHE A 127 2.92 -9.07 -2.26
C PHE A 127 2.73 -9.30 -0.76
N LYS A 128 3.53 -10.18 -0.18
CA LYS A 128 3.48 -10.47 1.27
C LYS A 128 4.63 -9.78 2.00
N ASP A 129 4.40 -9.44 3.26
CA ASP A 129 5.40 -9.00 4.23
C ASP A 129 6.28 -7.82 3.79
N MET A 130 5.66 -6.83 3.14
CA MET A 130 6.30 -5.57 2.81
C MET A 130 6.31 -4.64 4.02
N GLN A 131 7.46 -4.04 4.32
CA GLN A 131 7.53 -2.99 5.33
C GLN A 131 7.42 -1.61 4.69
N ILE A 132 6.47 -0.84 5.20
CA ILE A 132 6.32 0.57 4.84
C ILE A 132 6.80 1.40 6.02
N ASN A 133 7.77 2.27 5.79
CA ASN A 133 8.29 3.17 6.80
C ASN A 133 8.15 4.64 6.38
N SER A 134 8.06 5.51 7.35
CA SER A 134 8.16 6.96 7.15
C SER A 134 8.93 7.58 8.29
N GLN A 135 9.81 8.50 7.96
CA GLN A 135 10.65 9.20 8.93
C GLN A 135 10.56 10.69 8.70
N THR A 136 10.46 11.44 9.79
CA THR A 136 10.48 12.90 9.77
C THR A 136 11.40 13.39 10.88
N SER A 137 12.26 14.36 10.55
CA SER A 137 13.16 15.01 11.51
C SER A 137 12.86 16.50 11.55
N MET A 138 12.88 17.06 12.75
CA MET A 138 12.76 18.51 12.98
C MET A 138 13.84 18.98 13.95
N LYS A 139 14.27 20.22 13.76
CA LYS A 139 15.20 20.86 14.67
C LYS A 139 14.44 21.49 15.82
N PHE A 140 14.94 21.31 17.04
CA PHE A 140 14.38 21.94 18.24
C PHE A 140 14.88 23.39 18.32
N GLU A 141 13.98 24.33 18.52
CA GLU A 141 14.25 25.77 18.65
C GLU A 141 14.11 26.28 20.10
#